data_668a040ddfd2df008e32f8216fcc146c
#
_entry.id   668a040ddfd2df008e32f8216fcc146c
#
_cell.length_a   1.000
_cell.length_b   1.000
_cell.length_c   1.000
_cell.angle_alpha   90.00
_cell.angle_beta   90.00
_cell.angle_gamma   90.00
#
_symmetry.space_group_name_H-M   'P 1'
#
loop_
_entity.id
_entity.type
_entity.pdbx_description
1 polymer ?
#
loop_
_entity_poly.entity_id
_entity_poly.type
_entity_poly.pdbx_seq_one_letter_code
_entity_poly.pdbx_strand_id
1 'polypeptide(L)'
;LDLFEEACAATPPAFGRIALKEALMLRSMASAISALRNHQTFMDVVSTNIANINTTGFKSSRVTFQDLLSQTLASASAPTDTSGGVNPIQVGMGMRLGSIDTIFTQGNPRATGQPRDLAIQGDGFFVLQQGDATYYSRDGVIDVGTDNTLVNPSTGMRLMGWMADASGAINTGQPVGPLTIPYGAGEARATTEVTYEGNLDAEAQEGDTVEATIPVYDSLGEIHALTLTFTKTANDREWTWAVTAPAGVTVSNPTGTTISFDTNGMYTSPDTTTIDLSGFDNGAGDMTGLVLDFSALSQLAKPSEVGATNQDGLSAGTLTDFSVNEFGQIIGMYSNGMSRVVGQVALASFNNPAGLLRMGQNLFFPSANSGTANVGAPGEGTRGTVWSGYLES
;
A
#
# COMPACT_ATOMS: atom_id res chain seq x y z
N LEU A 1 81.63 -48.98 -14.02
CA LEU A 1 80.70 -48.76 -12.87
C LEU A 1 81.04 -47.50 -12.06
N ASP A 2 81.76 -46.49 -12.63
CA ASP A 2 82.15 -45.25 -11.97
C ASP A 2 82.04 -44.03 -12.84
N LEU A 3 80.86 -43.76 -13.42
CA LEU A 3 80.59 -42.56 -14.22
C LEU A 3 79.19 -42.00 -14.01
N PHE A 4 78.46 -42.31 -12.90
CA PHE A 4 77.10 -41.80 -12.66
C PHE A 4 76.94 -40.99 -11.33
N GLU A 5 78.03 -40.69 -10.61
CA GLU A 5 77.95 -40.02 -9.29
C GLU A 5 78.38 -38.53 -9.26
N GLU A 6 78.70 -37.89 -10.44
CA GLU A 6 79.18 -36.51 -10.48
C GLU A 6 78.19 -35.51 -11.10
N ALA A 7 76.90 -35.83 -11.29
CA ALA A 7 75.94 -34.94 -11.96
C ALA A 7 74.85 -34.28 -11.07
N CYS A 8 75.05 -34.26 -9.71
CA CYS A 8 74.03 -33.76 -8.81
C CYS A 8 74.44 -32.58 -7.88
N ALA A 9 75.43 -31.78 -8.28
CA ALA A 9 75.84 -30.58 -7.54
C ALA A 9 76.10 -29.37 -8.42
N ALA A 10 75.26 -29.11 -9.39
CA ALA A 10 75.27 -27.83 -10.09
C ALA A 10 74.40 -26.82 -9.33
N THR A 11 75.02 -26.02 -8.46
CA THR A 11 74.46 -24.78 -7.95
C THR A 11 74.03 -23.91 -9.15
N PRO A 12 72.76 -23.47 -9.25
CA PRO A 12 72.36 -22.64 -10.36
C PRO A 12 73.15 -21.34 -10.37
N PRO A 13 73.61 -20.88 -11.55
CA PRO A 13 74.46 -19.70 -11.70
C PRO A 13 73.83 -18.49 -11.01
N ALA A 14 74.65 -17.61 -10.42
CA ALA A 14 74.25 -16.45 -9.63
C ALA A 14 73.16 -15.58 -10.34
N PHE A 15 73.13 -15.54 -11.65
CA PHE A 15 72.12 -14.91 -12.50
C PHE A 15 70.75 -15.51 -12.31
N GLY A 16 70.60 -16.81 -12.14
CA GLY A 16 69.26 -17.44 -11.90
C GLY A 16 68.69 -17.10 -10.51
N ARG A 17 69.56 -16.94 -9.50
CA ARG A 17 69.13 -16.56 -8.15
C ARG A 17 68.69 -15.10 -8.04
N ILE A 18 69.27 -14.18 -8.85
CA ILE A 18 68.90 -12.76 -8.91
C ILE A 18 67.57 -12.63 -9.63
N ALA A 19 67.38 -13.27 -10.79
CA ALA A 19 66.14 -13.27 -11.53
C ALA A 19 64.96 -13.89 -10.75
N LEU A 20 65.20 -14.92 -9.95
CA LEU A 20 64.20 -15.55 -9.06
C LEU A 20 63.82 -14.62 -7.89
N LYS A 21 64.78 -13.91 -7.32
CA LYS A 21 64.57 -12.94 -6.24
C LYS A 21 63.78 -11.71 -6.77
N GLU A 22 64.10 -11.22 -7.94
CA GLU A 22 63.38 -10.12 -8.60
C GLU A 22 61.96 -10.55 -8.95
N ALA A 23 61.73 -11.74 -9.50
CA ALA A 23 60.41 -12.27 -9.77
C ALA A 23 59.57 -12.45 -8.49
N LEU A 24 60.16 -12.85 -7.37
CA LEU A 24 59.49 -12.95 -6.07
C LEU A 24 59.12 -11.56 -5.49
N MET A 25 60.00 -10.56 -5.62
CA MET A 25 59.73 -9.20 -5.19
C MET A 25 58.63 -8.54 -6.04
N LEU A 26 58.63 -8.74 -7.35
CA LEU A 26 57.58 -8.25 -8.25
C LEU A 26 56.20 -8.84 -7.91
N ARG A 27 56.15 -10.12 -7.51
CA ARG A 27 54.90 -10.75 -7.08
C ARG A 27 54.36 -10.16 -5.77
N SER A 28 55.20 -9.98 -4.76
CA SER A 28 54.78 -9.38 -3.49
C SER A 28 54.32 -7.96 -3.66
N MET A 29 54.96 -7.17 -4.53
CA MET A 29 54.50 -5.85 -4.93
C MET A 29 53.16 -5.89 -5.65
N ALA A 30 52.95 -6.78 -6.62
CA ALA A 30 51.70 -6.92 -7.34
C ALA A 30 50.56 -7.32 -6.39
N SER A 31 50.80 -8.24 -5.46
CA SER A 31 49.83 -8.61 -4.42
C SER A 31 49.49 -7.44 -3.50
N ALA A 32 50.49 -6.67 -3.06
CA ALA A 32 50.27 -5.48 -2.23
C ALA A 32 49.51 -4.39 -2.97
N ILE A 33 49.82 -4.14 -4.22
CA ILE A 33 49.09 -3.15 -5.08
C ILE A 33 47.64 -3.58 -5.28
N SER A 34 47.38 -4.87 -5.53
CA SER A 34 46.02 -5.38 -5.67
C SER A 34 45.22 -5.20 -4.37
N ALA A 35 45.85 -5.48 -3.22
CA ALA A 35 45.24 -5.28 -1.90
C ALA A 35 44.90 -3.80 -1.64
N LEU A 36 45.86 -2.89 -1.89
CA LEU A 36 45.64 -1.45 -1.70
C LEU A 36 44.49 -0.92 -2.57
N ARG A 37 44.43 -1.30 -3.84
CA ARG A 37 43.35 -0.89 -4.75
C ARG A 37 41.99 -1.42 -4.27
N ASN A 38 41.94 -2.68 -3.85
CA ASN A 38 40.69 -3.27 -3.36
C ASN A 38 40.25 -2.66 -2.02
N HIS A 39 41.20 -2.33 -1.12
CA HIS A 39 40.88 -1.61 0.11
C HIS A 39 40.47 -0.15 -0.16
N GLN A 40 40.99 0.49 -1.19
CA GLN A 40 40.50 1.80 -1.64
C GLN A 40 39.04 1.71 -2.06
N THR A 41 38.65 0.75 -2.91
CA THR A 41 37.25 0.51 -3.28
C THR A 41 36.36 0.22 -2.07
N PHE A 42 36.88 -0.53 -1.09
CA PHE A 42 36.17 -0.77 0.18
C PHE A 42 35.92 0.54 0.93
N MET A 43 36.93 1.40 1.05
CA MET A 43 36.80 2.70 1.70
C MET A 43 35.83 3.61 0.95
N ASP A 44 35.78 3.59 -0.38
CA ASP A 44 34.84 4.34 -1.20
C ASP A 44 33.39 3.93 -0.90
N VAL A 45 33.12 2.62 -0.79
CA VAL A 45 31.79 2.10 -0.44
C VAL A 45 31.40 2.45 1.00
N VAL A 46 32.32 2.33 1.97
CA VAL A 46 32.05 2.73 3.36
C VAL A 46 31.79 4.23 3.45
N SER A 47 32.57 5.04 2.76
CA SER A 47 32.37 6.50 2.70
C SER A 47 31.01 6.87 2.12
N THR A 48 30.56 6.18 1.07
CA THR A 48 29.23 6.36 0.49
C THR A 48 28.13 5.97 1.49
N ASN A 49 28.29 4.87 2.22
CA ASN A 49 27.33 4.47 3.26
C ASN A 49 27.22 5.52 4.38
N ILE A 50 28.37 6.07 4.83
CA ILE A 50 28.41 7.10 5.87
C ILE A 50 27.77 8.41 5.36
N ALA A 51 28.11 8.83 4.13
CA ALA A 51 27.56 10.05 3.54
C ALA A 51 26.04 10.03 3.42
N ASN A 52 25.44 8.82 3.26
CA ASN A 52 24.01 8.64 3.06
C ASN A 52 23.25 8.14 4.30
N ILE A 53 23.84 8.21 5.49
CA ILE A 53 23.22 7.74 6.74
C ILE A 53 21.88 8.44 7.06
N ASN A 54 21.72 9.67 6.62
CA ASN A 54 20.49 10.46 6.80
C ASN A 54 19.61 10.53 5.53
N THR A 55 19.95 9.76 4.51
CA THR A 55 19.18 9.75 3.25
C THR A 55 18.02 8.76 3.36
N THR A 56 16.79 9.24 3.16
CA THR A 56 15.58 8.40 3.23
C THR A 56 15.58 7.30 2.17
N GLY A 57 15.22 6.09 2.59
CA GLY A 57 15.16 4.93 1.69
C GLY A 57 16.51 4.45 1.16
N PHE A 58 17.66 4.96 1.69
CA PHE A 58 18.97 4.50 1.28
C PHE A 58 19.24 3.07 1.76
N LYS A 59 19.83 2.24 0.90
CA LYS A 59 20.27 0.89 1.24
C LYS A 59 21.79 0.81 1.18
N SER A 60 22.39 0.38 2.28
CA SER A 60 23.85 0.25 2.39
C SER A 60 24.41 -0.81 1.44
N SER A 61 25.67 -0.64 1.05
CA SER A 61 26.38 -1.62 0.25
C SER A 61 27.49 -2.28 1.05
N ARG A 62 27.74 -3.54 0.77
CA ARG A 62 28.82 -4.35 1.34
C ARG A 62 29.75 -4.82 0.25
N VAL A 63 31.05 -4.78 0.53
CA VAL A 63 32.09 -5.29 -0.36
C VAL A 63 32.53 -6.66 0.12
N THR A 64 32.67 -7.61 -0.78
CA THR A 64 33.28 -8.92 -0.54
C THR A 64 34.55 -9.09 -1.35
N PHE A 65 35.49 -9.80 -0.81
CA PHE A 65 36.77 -10.08 -1.47
C PHE A 65 36.92 -11.57 -1.72
N GLN A 66 37.66 -11.90 -2.75
CA GLN A 66 38.07 -13.27 -3.09
C GLN A 66 39.55 -13.31 -3.30
N ASP A 67 40.18 -14.41 -2.90
CA ASP A 67 41.56 -14.69 -3.22
C ASP A 67 41.72 -14.93 -4.73
N LEU A 68 42.88 -14.55 -5.23
CA LEU A 68 43.34 -14.95 -6.56
C LEU A 68 43.92 -16.35 -6.51
N LEU A 69 44.34 -16.85 -7.65
CA LEU A 69 44.99 -18.15 -7.78
C LEU A 69 46.16 -18.30 -6.78
N SER A 70 46.23 -19.43 -6.13
CA SER A 70 47.39 -19.80 -5.30
C SER A 70 48.37 -20.70 -6.09
N GLN A 71 49.64 -20.35 -6.10
CA GLN A 71 50.67 -21.17 -6.71
C GLN A 71 51.17 -22.22 -5.73
N THR A 72 51.10 -23.49 -6.13
CA THR A 72 51.65 -24.61 -5.33
C THR A 72 53.16 -24.71 -5.58
N LEU A 73 53.96 -24.51 -4.53
CA LEU A 73 55.41 -24.66 -4.56
C LEU A 73 55.84 -26.10 -4.30
N ALA A 74 55.09 -26.81 -3.43
CA ALA A 74 55.27 -28.23 -3.18
C ALA A 74 53.89 -28.89 -3.03
N SER A 75 53.73 -30.05 -3.63
CA SER A 75 52.51 -30.85 -3.51
C SER A 75 52.46 -31.59 -2.18
N ALA A 76 51.24 -31.88 -1.72
CA ALA A 76 51.03 -32.75 -0.57
C ALA A 76 51.51 -34.19 -0.87
N SER A 77 52.06 -34.85 0.11
CA SER A 77 52.34 -36.29 0.07
C SER A 77 51.52 -37.05 1.10
N ALA A 78 51.02 -38.21 0.72
CA ALA A 78 50.32 -39.09 1.64
C ALA A 78 51.29 -39.71 2.66
N PRO A 79 50.82 -40.06 3.86
CA PRO A 79 51.66 -40.82 4.83
C PRO A 79 51.96 -42.20 4.27
N THR A 80 53.19 -42.66 4.58
CA THR A 80 53.68 -44.04 4.31
C THR A 80 53.93 -44.74 5.62
N ASP A 81 54.15 -46.04 5.60
CA ASP A 81 54.45 -46.85 6.83
C ASP A 81 55.62 -46.35 7.62
N THR A 82 56.52 -45.57 7.01
CA THR A 82 57.81 -45.11 7.62
C THR A 82 57.86 -43.59 7.74
N SER A 83 56.96 -42.82 7.16
CA SER A 83 56.97 -41.35 7.14
C SER A 83 55.56 -40.76 7.21
N GLY A 84 55.40 -39.71 8.00
CA GLY A 84 54.16 -38.92 8.03
C GLY A 84 53.89 -38.18 6.72
N GLY A 85 52.60 -37.84 6.43
CA GLY A 85 52.24 -37.03 5.29
C GLY A 85 52.76 -35.58 5.42
N VAL A 86 53.00 -34.94 4.28
CA VAL A 86 53.46 -33.54 4.21
C VAL A 86 52.34 -32.69 3.57
N ASN A 87 52.02 -31.56 4.19
CA ASN A 87 51.03 -30.62 3.66
C ASN A 87 51.57 -29.85 2.43
N PRO A 88 50.69 -29.41 1.51
CA PRO A 88 51.12 -28.63 0.38
C PRO A 88 51.65 -27.26 0.82
N ILE A 89 52.68 -26.76 0.14
CA ILE A 89 53.15 -25.38 0.30
C ILE A 89 52.62 -24.56 -0.84
N GLN A 90 51.74 -23.60 -0.50
CA GLN A 90 51.06 -22.73 -1.47
C GLN A 90 51.28 -21.25 -1.15
N VAL A 91 51.42 -20.42 -2.18
CA VAL A 91 51.55 -18.97 -2.06
C VAL A 91 50.44 -18.29 -2.88
N GLY A 92 49.63 -17.45 -2.22
CA GLY A 92 48.58 -16.68 -2.87
C GLY A 92 49.16 -15.56 -3.73
N MET A 93 48.45 -15.20 -4.81
CA MET A 93 48.88 -14.18 -5.78
C MET A 93 48.14 -12.85 -5.56
N GLY A 94 47.51 -12.64 -4.39
CA GLY A 94 46.75 -11.44 -4.06
C GLY A 94 45.25 -11.68 -3.96
N MET A 95 44.47 -10.60 -3.97
CA MET A 95 43.03 -10.63 -3.84
C MET A 95 42.36 -9.81 -4.94
N ARG A 96 41.11 -10.13 -5.25
CA ARG A 96 40.24 -9.37 -6.14
C ARG A 96 38.96 -8.98 -5.43
N LEU A 97 38.27 -7.97 -5.99
CA LEU A 97 36.89 -7.66 -5.64
C LEU A 97 36.01 -8.85 -6.03
N GLY A 98 35.26 -9.40 -5.08
CA GLY A 98 34.30 -10.47 -5.32
C GLY A 98 32.95 -9.90 -5.78
N SER A 99 32.32 -9.10 -4.92
CA SER A 99 31.06 -8.43 -5.22
C SER A 99 30.91 -7.13 -4.42
N ILE A 100 30.01 -6.28 -4.88
CA ILE A 100 29.46 -5.14 -4.10
C ILE A 100 27.97 -5.36 -4.03
N ASP A 101 27.52 -5.87 -2.89
CA ASP A 101 26.12 -6.26 -2.69
C ASP A 101 25.36 -5.14 -1.98
N THR A 102 24.13 -4.84 -2.43
CA THR A 102 23.22 -3.97 -1.72
C THR A 102 22.47 -4.76 -0.65
N ILE A 103 22.42 -4.24 0.57
CA ILE A 103 21.73 -4.85 1.70
C ILE A 103 20.33 -4.26 1.78
N PHE A 104 19.30 -5.06 1.54
CA PHE A 104 17.90 -4.64 1.56
C PHE A 104 17.20 -4.90 2.89
N THR A 105 17.92 -5.04 3.98
CA THR A 105 17.30 -5.08 5.30
C THR A 105 16.53 -3.79 5.55
N GLN A 106 15.41 -3.91 6.27
CA GLN A 106 14.62 -2.76 6.65
C GLN A 106 15.40 -1.82 7.56
N GLY A 107 15.39 -0.52 7.25
CA GLY A 107 15.91 0.53 8.11
C GLY A 107 14.94 0.87 9.25
N ASN A 108 15.36 1.75 10.18
CA ASN A 108 14.49 2.19 11.25
C ASN A 108 13.42 3.16 10.73
N PRO A 109 12.13 2.91 10.98
CA PRO A 109 11.09 3.88 10.64
C PRO A 109 11.20 5.09 11.58
N ARG A 110 11.30 6.27 11.00
CA ARG A 110 11.33 7.56 11.72
C ARG A 110 10.01 8.28 11.52
N ALA A 111 9.34 8.62 12.62
CA ALA A 111 8.12 9.43 12.57
C ALA A 111 8.44 10.86 12.09
N THR A 112 7.71 11.33 11.08
CA THR A 112 7.83 12.69 10.54
C THR A 112 6.66 13.57 10.95
N GLY A 113 5.52 12.98 11.33
CA GLY A 113 4.28 13.68 11.63
C GLY A 113 3.57 14.24 10.39
N GLN A 114 4.07 13.92 9.20
CA GLN A 114 3.43 14.26 7.92
C GLN A 114 2.62 13.06 7.40
N PRO A 115 1.28 13.13 7.32
CA PRO A 115 0.45 11.98 6.91
C PRO A 115 0.76 11.44 5.51
N ARG A 116 1.40 12.25 4.67
CA ARG A 116 1.75 11.90 3.29
C ARG A 116 3.07 11.13 3.17
N ASP A 117 3.91 11.17 4.20
CA ASP A 117 5.14 10.39 4.24
C ASP A 117 4.80 8.92 4.48
N LEU A 118 5.33 8.05 3.65
CA LEU A 118 5.04 6.61 3.70
C LEU A 118 6.31 5.80 3.92
N ALA A 119 6.26 4.86 4.83
CA ALA A 119 7.31 3.86 5.01
C ALA A 119 6.76 2.46 4.73
N ILE A 120 7.57 1.59 4.13
CA ILE A 120 7.20 0.19 3.94
C ILE A 120 7.73 -0.60 5.12
N GLN A 121 6.86 -1.33 5.81
CA GLN A 121 7.24 -2.30 6.83
C GLN A 121 7.28 -3.70 6.20
N GLY A 122 8.46 -4.28 6.13
CA GLY A 122 8.71 -5.55 5.45
C GLY A 122 9.30 -5.36 4.05
N ASP A 123 9.10 -6.34 3.18
CA ASP A 123 9.66 -6.35 1.83
C ASP A 123 8.76 -5.59 0.84
N GLY A 124 9.37 -4.96 -0.17
CA GLY A 124 8.67 -4.27 -1.25
C GLY A 124 9.32 -2.94 -1.62
N PHE A 125 8.83 -2.33 -2.67
CA PHE A 125 9.27 -1.05 -3.19
C PHE A 125 8.05 -0.28 -3.68
N PHE A 126 8.03 1.03 -3.50
CA PHE A 126 7.08 1.89 -4.18
C PHE A 126 7.33 1.84 -5.69
N VAL A 127 6.26 1.82 -6.44
CA VAL A 127 6.29 1.85 -7.91
C VAL A 127 6.17 3.29 -8.34
N LEU A 128 7.20 3.79 -9.00
CA LEU A 128 7.27 5.16 -9.50
C LEU A 128 7.36 5.15 -11.03
N GLN A 129 6.75 6.13 -11.69
CA GLN A 129 6.77 6.24 -13.15
C GLN A 129 7.24 7.61 -13.59
N GLN A 130 8.07 7.63 -14.65
CA GLN A 130 8.45 8.82 -15.37
C GLN A 130 8.35 8.54 -16.89
N GLY A 131 7.38 9.18 -17.54
CA GLY A 131 7.03 8.82 -18.92
C GLY A 131 6.60 7.36 -19.02
N ASP A 132 7.23 6.58 -19.89
CA ASP A 132 6.94 5.14 -20.06
C ASP A 132 7.84 4.25 -19.17
N ALA A 133 8.81 4.82 -18.45
CA ALA A 133 9.74 4.06 -17.63
C ALA A 133 9.24 3.92 -16.20
N THR A 134 9.29 2.69 -15.67
CA THR A 134 8.93 2.37 -14.30
C THR A 134 10.20 2.18 -13.48
N TYR A 135 10.23 2.83 -12.32
CA TYR A 135 11.30 2.75 -11.32
C TYR A 135 10.74 2.29 -9.99
N TYR A 136 11.62 1.84 -9.13
CA TYR A 136 11.28 1.34 -7.82
C TYR A 136 12.07 2.07 -6.75
N SER A 137 11.44 2.39 -5.63
CA SER A 137 12.10 3.13 -4.55
C SER A 137 11.62 2.66 -3.18
N ARG A 138 12.47 2.87 -2.17
CA ARG A 138 12.10 2.78 -0.75
C ARG A 138 11.86 4.17 -0.15
N ASP A 139 12.15 5.22 -0.91
CA ASP A 139 11.84 6.59 -0.50
C ASP A 139 10.34 6.83 -0.62
N GLY A 140 9.71 7.09 0.50
CA GLY A 140 8.28 7.32 0.61
C GLY A 140 7.93 8.78 0.89
N VAL A 141 8.80 9.72 0.57
CA VAL A 141 8.45 11.15 0.58
C VAL A 141 7.51 11.41 -0.60
N ILE A 142 6.24 11.69 -0.30
CA ILE A 142 5.20 11.86 -1.30
C ILE A 142 4.48 13.17 -1.06
N ASP A 143 4.19 13.88 -2.12
CA ASP A 143 3.39 15.11 -2.11
C ASP A 143 2.39 15.11 -3.28
N VAL A 144 1.49 16.08 -3.27
CA VAL A 144 0.47 16.24 -4.32
C VAL A 144 0.96 17.26 -5.34
N GLY A 145 1.06 16.84 -6.58
CA GLY A 145 1.39 17.72 -7.71
C GLY A 145 0.26 18.70 -8.06
N THR A 146 0.56 19.66 -8.91
CA THR A 146 -0.43 20.64 -9.40
C THR A 146 -1.52 20.02 -10.25
N ASP A 147 -1.30 18.83 -10.77
CA ASP A 147 -2.25 18.00 -11.51
C ASP A 147 -3.00 17.01 -10.59
N ASN A 148 -2.93 17.24 -9.28
CA ASN A 148 -3.52 16.38 -8.24
C ASN A 148 -2.96 14.94 -8.22
N THR A 149 -1.86 14.65 -8.92
CA THR A 149 -1.20 13.35 -8.83
C THR A 149 -0.28 13.26 -7.62
N LEU A 150 -0.16 12.07 -7.04
CA LEU A 150 0.84 11.80 -6.01
C LEU A 150 2.21 11.65 -6.67
N VAL A 151 3.16 12.47 -6.24
CA VAL A 151 4.50 12.53 -6.80
C VAL A 151 5.56 12.51 -5.70
N ASN A 152 6.73 11.99 -6.01
CA ASN A 152 7.91 12.19 -5.16
C ASN A 152 8.49 13.58 -5.50
N PRO A 153 8.53 14.54 -4.56
CA PRO A 153 8.94 15.92 -4.83
C PRO A 153 10.42 16.07 -5.22
N SER A 154 11.27 15.12 -4.86
CA SER A 154 12.71 15.16 -5.19
C SER A 154 12.99 14.74 -6.63
N THR A 155 12.16 13.87 -7.21
CA THR A 155 12.36 13.32 -8.56
C THR A 155 11.30 13.74 -9.57
N GLY A 156 10.14 14.23 -9.09
CA GLY A 156 8.96 14.53 -9.92
C GLY A 156 8.27 13.29 -10.50
N MET A 157 8.64 12.08 -10.04
CA MET A 157 8.04 10.83 -10.49
C MET A 157 6.68 10.61 -9.84
N ARG A 158 5.74 10.08 -10.63
CA ARG A 158 4.38 9.76 -10.18
C ARG A 158 4.35 8.45 -9.41
N LEU A 159 3.66 8.43 -8.28
CA LEU A 159 3.38 7.22 -7.53
C LEU A 159 2.28 6.43 -8.23
N MET A 160 2.51 5.13 -8.39
CA MET A 160 1.61 4.23 -9.10
C MET A 160 0.78 3.40 -8.13
N GLY A 161 -0.45 3.09 -8.55
CA GLY A 161 -1.38 2.27 -7.80
C GLY A 161 -2.68 2.04 -8.55
N TRP A 162 -3.74 1.80 -7.84
CA TRP A 162 -5.09 1.61 -8.39
C TRP A 162 -6.02 2.70 -7.86
N MET A 163 -6.79 3.30 -8.74
CA MET A 163 -7.87 4.19 -8.34
C MET A 163 -9.10 3.36 -7.93
N ALA A 164 -9.82 3.82 -6.91
CA ALA A 164 -11.09 3.24 -6.54
C ALA A 164 -12.18 3.65 -7.55
N ASP A 165 -13.17 2.80 -7.71
CA ASP A 165 -14.37 3.12 -8.48
C ASP A 165 -15.33 4.06 -7.71
N ALA A 166 -16.48 4.36 -8.30
CA ALA A 166 -17.51 5.23 -7.70
C ALA A 166 -18.06 4.65 -6.37
N SER A 167 -17.93 3.36 -6.11
CA SER A 167 -18.35 2.71 -4.86
C SER A 167 -17.23 2.69 -3.79
N GLY A 168 -16.00 3.11 -4.13
CA GLY A 168 -14.82 2.98 -3.27
C GLY A 168 -14.16 1.61 -3.34
N ALA A 169 -14.58 0.73 -4.25
CA ALA A 169 -13.97 -0.57 -4.45
C ALA A 169 -12.72 -0.46 -5.32
N ILE A 170 -11.68 -1.23 -4.96
CA ILE A 170 -10.41 -1.26 -5.67
C ILE A 170 -10.27 -2.58 -6.42
N ASN A 171 -9.96 -2.49 -7.71
CA ASN A 171 -9.70 -3.66 -8.54
C ASN A 171 -8.19 -3.80 -8.81
N THR A 172 -7.51 -4.62 -8.01
CA THR A 172 -6.07 -4.90 -8.14
C THR A 172 -5.70 -5.76 -9.34
N GLY A 173 -6.68 -6.33 -10.04
CA GLY A 173 -6.47 -7.07 -11.30
C GLY A 173 -6.24 -6.17 -12.51
N GLN A 174 -6.46 -4.87 -12.41
CA GLN A 174 -6.20 -3.90 -13.46
C GLN A 174 -4.73 -3.48 -13.48
N PRO A 175 -4.19 -3.01 -14.62
CA PRO A 175 -2.87 -2.40 -14.67
C PRO A 175 -2.77 -1.21 -13.70
N VAL A 176 -1.60 -1.06 -13.06
CA VAL A 176 -1.34 0.10 -12.21
C VAL A 176 -1.32 1.39 -13.02
N GLY A 177 -1.94 2.42 -12.49
CA GLY A 177 -1.98 3.78 -13.05
C GLY A 177 -1.44 4.81 -12.06
N PRO A 178 -1.26 6.08 -12.49
CA PRO A 178 -0.90 7.16 -11.58
C PRO A 178 -2.04 7.41 -10.58
N LEU A 179 -1.67 7.59 -9.31
CA LEU A 179 -2.63 7.91 -8.27
C LEU A 179 -2.94 9.40 -8.29
N THR A 180 -4.23 9.73 -8.39
CA THR A 180 -4.72 11.11 -8.39
C THR A 180 -5.65 11.34 -7.21
N ILE A 181 -5.50 12.49 -6.55
CA ILE A 181 -6.35 12.89 -5.43
C ILE A 181 -7.39 13.88 -5.97
N PRO A 182 -8.68 13.57 -5.97
CA PRO A 182 -9.70 14.41 -6.61
C PRO A 182 -10.05 15.65 -5.78
N TYR A 183 -9.05 16.51 -5.50
CA TYR A 183 -9.31 17.77 -4.81
C TYR A 183 -10.29 18.64 -5.58
N GLY A 184 -11.28 19.17 -4.87
CA GLY A 184 -12.31 20.03 -5.44
C GLY A 184 -13.44 19.28 -6.15
N ALA A 185 -13.34 17.96 -6.30
CA ALA A 185 -14.48 17.16 -6.73
C ALA A 185 -15.51 17.11 -5.60
N GLY A 186 -16.77 17.37 -5.92
CA GLY A 186 -17.89 17.19 -5.02
C GLY A 186 -18.25 15.71 -4.94
N GLU A 187 -18.49 15.22 -3.74
CA GLU A 187 -18.98 13.87 -3.50
C GLU A 187 -20.22 13.95 -2.61
N ALA A 188 -21.30 13.32 -3.04
CA ALA A 188 -22.54 13.20 -2.31
C ALA A 188 -22.89 11.73 -2.12
N ARG A 189 -23.71 11.42 -1.13
CA ARG A 189 -24.25 10.08 -0.96
C ARG A 189 -25.76 10.13 -0.89
N ALA A 190 -26.43 9.51 -1.85
CA ALA A 190 -27.87 9.36 -1.83
C ALA A 190 -28.29 8.57 -0.58
N THR A 191 -29.43 8.91 0.00
CA THR A 191 -30.03 8.18 1.11
C THR A 191 -30.51 6.82 0.62
N THR A 192 -30.08 5.75 1.31
CA THR A 192 -30.53 4.38 1.01
C THR A 192 -31.40 3.80 2.12
N GLU A 193 -31.29 4.34 3.33
CA GLU A 193 -32.03 3.88 4.50
C GLU A 193 -32.43 5.04 5.39
N VAL A 194 -33.65 4.97 5.91
CA VAL A 194 -34.22 5.91 6.88
C VAL A 194 -34.83 5.14 8.03
N THR A 195 -34.41 5.46 9.26
CA THR A 195 -34.94 4.83 10.48
C THR A 195 -35.94 5.75 11.15
N TYR A 196 -37.11 5.22 11.46
CA TYR A 196 -38.17 5.90 12.21
C TYR A 196 -38.30 5.28 13.61
N GLU A 197 -38.42 6.12 14.60
CA GLU A 197 -38.72 5.70 15.98
C GLU A 197 -39.82 6.51 16.59
N GLY A 198 -40.45 5.97 17.63
CA GLY A 198 -41.48 6.63 18.36
C GLY A 198 -42.64 5.74 18.75
N ASN A 199 -43.75 6.39 19.05
CA ASN A 199 -44.98 5.73 19.48
C ASN A 199 -46.17 6.13 18.59
N LEU A 200 -46.98 5.15 18.23
CA LEU A 200 -48.32 5.34 17.66
C LEU A 200 -49.33 5.00 18.75
N ASP A 201 -50.31 5.88 18.98
CA ASP A 201 -51.27 5.71 20.09
C ASP A 201 -52.13 4.46 19.87
N ALA A 202 -52.15 3.58 20.86
CA ALA A 202 -52.98 2.39 20.85
C ALA A 202 -54.50 2.71 20.99
N GLU A 203 -54.84 3.89 21.50
CA GLU A 203 -56.22 4.36 21.67
C GLU A 203 -56.69 5.22 20.49
N ALA A 204 -55.87 5.40 19.45
CA ALA A 204 -56.20 6.14 18.24
C ALA A 204 -57.40 5.55 17.53
N GLN A 205 -58.26 6.42 16.99
CA GLN A 205 -59.47 6.02 16.25
C GLN A 205 -59.14 5.80 14.76
N GLU A 206 -59.98 5.04 14.09
CA GLU A 206 -59.86 4.85 12.64
C GLU A 206 -59.87 6.22 11.92
N GLY A 207 -58.86 6.41 11.07
CA GLY A 207 -58.67 7.64 10.32
C GLY A 207 -57.77 8.68 11.01
N ASP A 208 -57.39 8.48 12.26
CA ASP A 208 -56.37 9.35 12.89
C ASP A 208 -55.04 9.28 12.16
N THR A 209 -54.43 10.44 11.95
CA THR A 209 -53.15 10.55 11.20
C THR A 209 -52.02 11.10 12.04
N VAL A 210 -50.80 10.58 11.80
CA VAL A 210 -49.56 11.05 12.40
C VAL A 210 -48.56 11.30 11.28
N GLU A 211 -47.94 12.48 11.28
CA GLU A 211 -46.96 12.86 10.26
C GLU A 211 -45.55 12.92 10.81
N ALA A 212 -44.58 12.42 10.04
CA ALA A 212 -43.16 12.51 10.32
C ALA A 212 -42.42 12.97 9.05
N THR A 213 -41.67 14.04 9.14
CA THR A 213 -40.90 14.57 8.02
C THR A 213 -39.41 14.30 8.20
N ILE A 214 -38.74 13.86 7.14
CA ILE A 214 -37.28 13.67 7.12
C ILE A 214 -36.66 14.25 5.85
N PRO A 215 -35.48 14.88 5.93
CA PRO A 215 -34.70 15.21 4.77
C PRO A 215 -33.97 13.94 4.25
N VAL A 216 -34.15 13.65 2.95
CA VAL A 216 -33.37 12.65 2.22
C VAL A 216 -32.50 13.36 1.20
N TYR A 217 -31.33 12.78 0.89
CA TYR A 217 -30.40 13.33 -0.09
C TYR A 217 -30.44 12.50 -1.37
N ASP A 218 -30.45 13.18 -2.50
CA ASP A 218 -30.37 12.55 -3.81
C ASP A 218 -28.89 12.24 -4.19
N SER A 219 -28.66 11.70 -5.38
CA SER A 219 -27.33 11.35 -5.88
C SER A 219 -26.40 12.57 -6.10
N LEU A 220 -26.93 13.78 -6.17
CA LEU A 220 -26.19 15.03 -6.26
C LEU A 220 -26.05 15.75 -4.90
N GLY A 221 -26.68 15.20 -3.85
CA GLY A 221 -26.63 15.73 -2.48
C GLY A 221 -27.62 16.88 -2.21
N GLU A 222 -28.61 17.05 -3.05
CA GLU A 222 -29.73 17.96 -2.79
C GLU A 222 -30.73 17.34 -1.81
N ILE A 223 -31.32 18.19 -0.95
CA ILE A 223 -32.22 17.78 0.11
C ILE A 223 -33.66 17.78 -0.39
N HIS A 224 -34.32 16.64 -0.25
CA HIS A 224 -35.74 16.47 -0.50
C HIS A 224 -36.45 16.11 0.81
N ALA A 225 -37.39 16.93 1.27
CA ALA A 225 -38.17 16.66 2.46
C ALA A 225 -39.29 15.67 2.15
N LEU A 226 -39.17 14.44 2.65
CA LEU A 226 -40.25 13.45 2.56
C LEU A 226 -41.11 13.54 3.80
N THR A 227 -42.45 13.60 3.62
CA THR A 227 -43.42 13.52 4.71
C THR A 227 -44.11 12.18 4.68
N LEU A 228 -43.91 11.42 5.74
CA LEU A 228 -44.55 10.14 5.96
C LEU A 228 -45.81 10.35 6.81
N THR A 229 -46.93 9.88 6.35
CA THR A 229 -48.23 9.96 7.03
C THR A 229 -48.69 8.58 7.41
N PHE A 230 -48.76 8.30 8.71
CA PHE A 230 -49.34 7.07 9.25
C PHE A 230 -50.82 7.29 9.49
N THR A 231 -51.66 6.35 9.06
CA THR A 231 -53.11 6.42 9.23
C THR A 231 -53.59 5.18 9.97
N LYS A 232 -54.35 5.35 11.05
CA LYS A 232 -54.92 4.25 11.83
C LYS A 232 -55.99 3.54 11.00
N THR A 233 -55.89 2.21 10.92
CA THR A 233 -56.90 1.38 10.25
C THR A 233 -58.04 0.98 11.21
N ALA A 234 -59.12 0.38 10.67
CA ALA A 234 -60.21 -0.20 11.47
C ALA A 234 -59.78 -1.42 12.29
N ASN A 235 -58.63 -2.02 11.94
CA ASN A 235 -58.10 -3.17 12.66
C ASN A 235 -57.28 -2.71 13.89
N ASP A 236 -57.40 -3.44 15.01
CA ASP A 236 -56.56 -3.22 16.16
C ASP A 236 -55.10 -3.46 15.78
N ARG A 237 -54.21 -2.64 16.29
CA ARG A 237 -52.74 -2.76 16.14
C ARG A 237 -52.24 -2.73 14.69
N GLU A 238 -52.97 -2.09 13.79
CA GLU A 238 -52.62 -1.97 12.38
C GLU A 238 -52.69 -0.51 11.95
N TRP A 239 -51.67 -0.06 11.23
CA TRP A 239 -51.60 1.26 10.63
C TRP A 239 -51.16 1.13 9.18
N THR A 240 -51.66 2.01 8.33
CA THR A 240 -51.19 2.21 6.96
C THR A 240 -50.31 3.45 6.92
N TRP A 241 -49.39 3.47 6.00
CA TRP A 241 -48.55 4.63 5.77
C TRP A 241 -48.54 5.03 4.29
N ALA A 242 -48.29 6.30 4.05
CA ALA A 242 -48.12 6.89 2.74
C ALA A 242 -47.01 7.93 2.79
N VAL A 243 -46.28 8.09 1.68
CA VAL A 243 -45.22 9.10 1.56
C VAL A 243 -45.67 10.19 0.63
N THR A 244 -45.49 11.42 1.06
CA THR A 244 -45.65 12.62 0.23
C THR A 244 -44.27 13.21 -0.01
N ALA A 245 -43.89 13.34 -1.29
CA ALA A 245 -42.66 13.99 -1.73
C ALA A 245 -42.93 15.46 -2.10
N PRO A 246 -41.87 16.31 -2.13
CA PRO A 246 -41.99 17.68 -2.63
C PRO A 246 -42.40 17.72 -4.11
N ALA A 247 -42.83 18.89 -4.58
CA ALA A 247 -43.20 19.08 -5.97
C ALA A 247 -42.05 18.70 -6.92
N GLY A 248 -42.38 17.96 -7.97
CA GLY A 248 -41.40 17.48 -8.94
C GLY A 248 -40.90 16.04 -8.69
N VAL A 249 -40.93 15.53 -7.45
CA VAL A 249 -40.53 14.18 -7.13
C VAL A 249 -41.71 13.22 -7.07
N THR A 250 -41.61 12.11 -7.76
CA THR A 250 -42.66 11.07 -7.81
C THR A 250 -42.26 9.89 -6.94
N VAL A 251 -43.14 9.48 -6.03
CA VAL A 251 -43.02 8.25 -5.23
C VAL A 251 -43.72 7.10 -5.96
N SER A 252 -43.02 5.99 -6.09
CA SER A 252 -43.53 4.77 -6.75
C SER A 252 -43.10 3.50 -6.00
N ASN A 253 -43.75 2.39 -6.36
CA ASN A 253 -43.44 1.05 -5.86
C ASN A 253 -43.38 0.91 -4.32
N PRO A 254 -44.32 1.50 -3.53
CA PRO A 254 -44.29 1.30 -2.09
C PRO A 254 -44.55 -0.17 -1.73
N THR A 255 -43.69 -0.76 -0.93
CA THR A 255 -43.89 -2.13 -0.41
C THR A 255 -44.20 -2.06 1.07
N GLY A 256 -45.00 -3.01 1.58
CA GLY A 256 -45.31 -3.11 2.99
C GLY A 256 -46.09 -1.92 3.55
N THR A 257 -47.06 -1.39 2.79
CA THR A 257 -47.82 -0.17 3.14
C THR A 257 -48.67 -0.30 4.41
N THR A 258 -48.78 -1.49 4.98
CA THR A 258 -49.47 -1.76 6.23
C THR A 258 -48.47 -2.29 7.25
N ILE A 259 -48.40 -1.63 8.41
CA ILE A 259 -47.53 -2.04 9.55
C ILE A 259 -48.44 -2.59 10.66
N SER A 260 -47.91 -3.58 11.39
CA SER A 260 -48.63 -4.22 12.49
C SER A 260 -47.79 -4.41 13.73
N PHE A 261 -48.48 -4.44 14.89
CA PHE A 261 -47.83 -4.55 16.20
C PHE A 261 -48.34 -5.78 16.95
N ASP A 262 -47.55 -6.30 17.85
CA ASP A 262 -47.95 -7.43 18.72
C ASP A 262 -48.82 -6.96 19.89
N THR A 263 -49.18 -7.91 20.77
CA THR A 263 -50.00 -7.62 21.97
C THR A 263 -49.24 -6.80 23.01
N ASN A 264 -47.92 -6.65 22.90
CA ASN A 264 -47.11 -5.82 23.79
C ASN A 264 -46.83 -4.44 23.16
N GLY A 265 -47.37 -4.17 21.96
CA GLY A 265 -47.15 -2.93 21.22
C GLY A 265 -45.81 -2.87 20.51
N MET A 266 -45.15 -3.99 20.30
CA MET A 266 -43.89 -4.06 19.53
C MET A 266 -44.20 -4.28 18.06
N TYR A 267 -43.40 -3.66 17.19
CA TYR A 267 -43.44 -3.82 15.75
C TYR A 267 -43.26 -5.29 15.34
N THR A 268 -44.04 -5.77 14.40
CA THR A 268 -43.96 -7.18 13.95
C THR A 268 -43.83 -7.38 12.45
N SER A 269 -44.42 -6.52 11.64
CA SER A 269 -44.37 -6.63 10.18
C SER A 269 -44.70 -5.33 9.47
N PRO A 270 -44.24 -5.17 8.22
CA PRO A 270 -43.42 -6.08 7.39
C PRO A 270 -41.94 -6.02 7.71
N ASP A 271 -41.16 -7.06 7.40
CA ASP A 271 -39.70 -7.09 7.63
C ASP A 271 -38.94 -6.05 6.81
N THR A 272 -39.44 -5.70 5.63
CA THR A 272 -38.86 -4.68 4.75
C THR A 272 -39.92 -3.76 4.17
N THR A 273 -39.64 -2.49 4.16
CA THR A 273 -40.50 -1.44 3.61
C THR A 273 -39.63 -0.59 2.70
N THR A 274 -40.01 -0.50 1.42
CA THR A 274 -39.21 0.23 0.41
C THR A 274 -40.10 1.12 -0.45
N ILE A 275 -39.50 2.19 -0.94
CA ILE A 275 -40.08 3.09 -1.95
C ILE A 275 -39.07 3.42 -3.03
N ASP A 276 -39.54 3.82 -4.18
CA ASP A 276 -38.71 4.39 -5.23
C ASP A 276 -39.08 5.87 -5.40
N LEU A 277 -38.05 6.71 -5.58
CA LEU A 277 -38.21 8.15 -5.87
C LEU A 277 -37.64 8.45 -7.25
N SER A 278 -38.36 9.20 -8.05
CA SER A 278 -37.95 9.56 -9.40
C SER A 278 -38.43 10.97 -9.78
N GLY A 279 -37.92 11.50 -10.89
CA GLY A 279 -38.35 12.78 -11.44
C GLY A 279 -37.69 13.99 -10.78
N PHE A 280 -36.45 13.86 -10.28
CA PHE A 280 -35.70 14.97 -9.69
C PHE A 280 -35.43 16.07 -10.73
N ASP A 281 -35.81 17.32 -10.43
CA ASP A 281 -35.67 18.46 -11.34
C ASP A 281 -34.23 18.89 -11.57
N ASN A 282 -33.29 18.47 -10.68
CA ASN A 282 -31.88 18.79 -10.74
C ASN A 282 -31.03 17.82 -11.62
N GLY A 283 -31.68 16.80 -12.21
CA GLY A 283 -31.03 15.77 -13.02
C GLY A 283 -30.36 14.66 -12.22
N ALA A 284 -30.64 14.54 -10.92
CA ALA A 284 -30.20 13.40 -10.11
C ALA A 284 -30.81 12.10 -10.64
N GLY A 285 -30.06 11.00 -10.45
CA GLY A 285 -30.56 9.67 -10.81
C GLY A 285 -31.71 9.24 -9.90
N ASP A 286 -32.59 8.37 -10.42
CA ASP A 286 -33.66 7.79 -9.63
C ASP A 286 -33.14 7.03 -8.43
N MET A 287 -33.78 7.18 -7.28
CA MET A 287 -33.49 6.45 -6.05
C MET A 287 -34.41 5.23 -5.97
N THR A 288 -33.87 4.06 -6.16
CA THR A 288 -34.60 2.78 -6.14
C THR A 288 -34.35 2.01 -4.87
N GLY A 289 -35.42 1.49 -4.26
CA GLY A 289 -35.31 0.63 -3.08
C GLY A 289 -34.88 1.37 -1.80
N LEU A 290 -35.26 2.66 -1.66
CA LEU A 290 -35.06 3.37 -0.39
C LEU A 290 -35.82 2.66 0.73
N VAL A 291 -35.04 2.15 1.72
CA VAL A 291 -35.57 1.39 2.86
C VAL A 291 -36.09 2.35 3.92
N LEU A 292 -37.31 2.10 4.37
CA LEU A 292 -37.93 2.78 5.51
C LEU A 292 -37.98 1.76 6.66
N ASP A 293 -37.13 1.91 7.65
CA ASP A 293 -37.06 1.02 8.81
C ASP A 293 -38.00 1.53 9.91
N PHE A 294 -39.01 0.73 10.22
CA PHE A 294 -40.01 0.96 11.25
C PHE A 294 -39.82 0.07 12.49
N SER A 295 -38.75 -0.70 12.56
CA SER A 295 -38.50 -1.68 13.63
C SER A 295 -38.47 -1.06 15.03
N ALA A 296 -38.13 0.24 15.13
CA ALA A 296 -38.07 1.00 16.37
C ALA A 296 -39.40 1.69 16.75
N LEU A 297 -40.47 1.49 15.97
CA LEU A 297 -41.81 1.99 16.31
C LEU A 297 -42.46 1.09 17.36
N SER A 298 -43.27 1.72 18.22
CA SER A 298 -44.09 1.03 19.21
C SER A 298 -45.55 1.54 19.13
N GLN A 299 -46.49 0.74 19.62
CA GLN A 299 -47.88 1.12 19.78
C GLN A 299 -48.31 0.94 21.21
N LEU A 300 -48.21 2.01 21.99
CA LEU A 300 -48.57 2.05 23.42
C LEU A 300 -49.67 3.08 23.66
N ALA A 301 -50.44 2.96 24.74
CA ALA A 301 -51.45 3.94 25.17
C ALA A 301 -50.77 5.23 25.68
N LYS A 302 -50.20 5.99 24.77
CA LYS A 302 -49.53 7.29 24.92
C LYS A 302 -49.79 8.09 23.66
N PRO A 303 -49.80 9.43 23.72
CA PRO A 303 -49.92 10.27 22.53
C PRO A 303 -48.95 9.82 21.43
N SER A 304 -49.44 9.88 20.18
CA SER A 304 -48.61 9.56 19.03
C SER A 304 -47.49 10.60 18.88
N GLU A 305 -46.25 10.14 18.83
CA GLU A 305 -45.08 10.94 18.54
C GLU A 305 -44.11 10.06 17.71
N VAL A 306 -44.03 10.31 16.42
CA VAL A 306 -43.14 9.59 15.51
C VAL A 306 -42.21 10.58 14.88
N GLY A 307 -40.90 10.24 14.91
CA GLY A 307 -39.85 11.01 14.28
C GLY A 307 -38.92 10.13 13.47
N ALA A 308 -38.32 10.68 12.45
CA ALA A 308 -37.21 10.04 11.79
C ALA A 308 -35.92 10.37 12.58
N THR A 309 -35.17 9.34 12.99
CA THR A 309 -34.02 9.48 13.89
C THR A 309 -32.73 9.48 13.13
N ASN A 310 -32.64 8.69 12.06
CA ASN A 310 -31.42 8.50 11.32
C ASN A 310 -31.69 8.34 9.83
N GLN A 311 -30.73 8.80 9.03
CA GLN A 311 -30.65 8.56 7.60
C GLN A 311 -29.18 8.52 7.19
N ASP A 312 -28.82 7.76 6.16
CA ASP A 312 -27.44 7.47 5.78
C ASP A 312 -26.92 8.34 4.62
N GLY A 313 -27.77 9.19 4.02
CA GLY A 313 -27.39 10.10 2.95
C GLY A 313 -26.56 11.28 3.43
N LEU A 314 -25.80 11.90 2.55
CA LEU A 314 -24.96 13.04 2.84
C LEU A 314 -25.03 14.08 1.70
N SER A 315 -25.10 15.36 2.08
CA SER A 315 -24.97 16.45 1.12
C SER A 315 -23.64 16.44 0.38
N ALA A 316 -23.56 17.12 -0.74
CA ALA A 316 -22.30 17.24 -1.49
C ALA A 316 -21.20 17.87 -0.60
N GLY A 317 -20.11 17.17 -0.47
CA GLY A 317 -18.91 17.61 0.25
C GLY A 317 -17.69 17.61 -0.66
N THR A 318 -16.74 18.50 -0.41
CA THR A 318 -15.45 18.55 -1.12
C THR A 318 -14.37 17.83 -0.33
N LEU A 319 -13.44 17.19 -1.03
CA LEU A 319 -12.30 16.54 -0.40
C LEU A 319 -11.43 17.60 0.31
N THR A 320 -11.24 17.45 1.62
CA THR A 320 -10.46 18.37 2.46
C THR A 320 -9.05 17.84 2.74
N ASP A 321 -8.92 16.55 3.02
CA ASP A 321 -7.65 15.90 3.32
C ASP A 321 -7.72 14.41 2.99
N PHE A 322 -6.58 13.71 3.06
CA PHE A 322 -6.54 12.27 2.91
C PHE A 322 -5.51 11.64 3.86
N SER A 323 -5.73 10.39 4.18
CA SER A 323 -4.80 9.55 4.95
C SER A 323 -4.55 8.23 4.23
N VAL A 324 -3.44 7.56 4.57
CA VAL A 324 -3.11 6.25 4.01
C VAL A 324 -3.11 5.24 5.16
N ASN A 325 -3.81 4.12 4.99
CA ASN A 325 -3.84 3.05 5.97
C ASN A 325 -2.71 2.03 5.76
N GLU A 326 -2.60 1.03 6.63
CA GLU A 326 -1.57 -0.03 6.57
C GLU A 326 -1.63 -0.91 5.31
N PHE A 327 -2.78 -0.99 4.66
CA PHE A 327 -2.96 -1.68 3.38
C PHE A 327 -2.66 -0.78 2.18
N GLY A 328 -2.12 0.41 2.41
CA GLY A 328 -1.81 1.37 1.36
C GLY A 328 -3.04 2.01 0.71
N GLN A 329 -4.24 1.85 1.29
CA GLN A 329 -5.45 2.49 0.79
C GLN A 329 -5.45 3.97 1.18
N ILE A 330 -5.73 4.80 0.22
CA ILE A 330 -5.84 6.25 0.36
C ILE A 330 -7.29 6.54 0.71
N ILE A 331 -7.54 7.02 1.91
CA ILE A 331 -8.86 7.35 2.43
C ILE A 331 -9.02 8.86 2.38
N GLY A 332 -9.89 9.34 1.51
CA GLY A 332 -10.26 10.74 1.42
C GLY A 332 -11.25 11.12 2.51
N MET A 333 -11.04 12.28 3.13
CA MET A 333 -11.95 12.89 4.10
C MET A 333 -12.62 14.10 3.45
N TYR A 334 -13.95 14.14 3.49
CA TYR A 334 -14.77 15.15 2.83
C TYR A 334 -15.37 16.12 3.84
N SER A 335 -15.69 17.33 3.41
CA SER A 335 -16.26 18.39 4.26
C SER A 335 -17.65 18.05 4.83
N ASN A 336 -18.35 17.08 4.22
CA ASN A 336 -19.63 16.55 4.70
C ASN A 336 -19.48 15.43 5.77
N GLY A 337 -18.25 15.16 6.23
CA GLY A 337 -17.94 14.09 7.20
C GLY A 337 -17.81 12.70 6.59
N MET A 338 -17.99 12.55 5.28
CA MET A 338 -17.80 11.28 4.59
C MET A 338 -16.32 10.92 4.52
N SER A 339 -16.03 9.64 4.72
CA SER A 339 -14.72 9.06 4.44
C SER A 339 -14.86 7.97 3.38
N ARG A 340 -14.06 8.03 2.33
CA ARG A 340 -14.13 7.08 1.23
C ARG A 340 -12.75 6.70 0.73
N VAL A 341 -12.59 5.45 0.31
CA VAL A 341 -11.36 5.01 -0.35
C VAL A 341 -11.31 5.61 -1.76
N VAL A 342 -10.23 6.33 -2.05
CA VAL A 342 -9.98 7.01 -3.34
C VAL A 342 -9.07 6.17 -4.23
N GLY A 343 -8.15 5.42 -3.63
CA GLY A 343 -7.21 4.58 -4.35
C GLY A 343 -6.34 3.74 -3.41
N GLN A 344 -5.41 3.00 -3.98
CA GLN A 344 -4.47 2.17 -3.23
C GLN A 344 -3.08 2.21 -3.87
N VAL A 345 -2.07 2.39 -3.05
CA VAL A 345 -0.66 2.37 -3.45
C VAL A 345 -0.26 0.96 -3.88
N ALA A 346 0.45 0.85 -5.00
CA ALA A 346 1.02 -0.42 -5.43
C ALA A 346 2.43 -0.61 -4.87
N LEU A 347 2.72 -1.81 -4.38
CA LEU A 347 4.05 -2.24 -4.02
C LEU A 347 4.56 -3.30 -5.00
N ALA A 348 5.86 -3.23 -5.30
CA ALA A 348 6.56 -4.24 -6.09
C ALA A 348 7.48 -5.08 -5.21
N SER A 349 7.48 -6.39 -5.38
CA SER A 349 8.47 -7.29 -4.80
C SER A 349 9.30 -7.95 -5.90
N PHE A 350 10.54 -8.33 -5.56
CA PHE A 350 11.47 -8.99 -6.47
C PHE A 350 11.99 -10.27 -5.85
N ASN A 351 12.18 -11.30 -6.68
CA ASN A 351 12.74 -12.57 -6.20
C ASN A 351 14.20 -12.40 -5.72
N ASN A 352 14.95 -11.51 -6.36
CA ASN A 352 16.30 -11.16 -5.97
C ASN A 352 16.51 -9.64 -5.95
N PRO A 353 16.18 -8.95 -4.84
CA PRO A 353 16.34 -7.51 -4.73
C PRO A 353 17.80 -7.04 -4.90
N ALA A 354 18.78 -7.87 -4.48
CA ALA A 354 20.21 -7.55 -4.62
C ALA A 354 20.65 -7.42 -6.09
N GLY A 355 19.89 -7.99 -7.02
CA GLY A 355 20.13 -7.88 -8.45
C GLY A 355 19.63 -6.58 -9.09
N LEU A 356 18.93 -5.71 -8.36
CA LEU A 356 18.45 -4.43 -8.87
C LEU A 356 19.59 -3.47 -9.19
N LEU A 357 19.46 -2.73 -10.28
CA LEU A 357 20.39 -1.67 -10.68
C LEU A 357 20.05 -0.37 -9.95
N ARG A 358 21.04 0.27 -9.34
CA ARG A 358 20.90 1.61 -8.76
C ARG A 358 21.01 2.68 -9.86
N MET A 359 20.01 3.54 -9.96
CA MET A 359 19.98 4.63 -10.95
C MET A 359 20.30 6.00 -10.34
N GLY A 360 20.67 6.04 -9.05
CA GLY A 360 20.78 7.30 -8.29
C GLY A 360 19.45 7.72 -7.68
N GLN A 361 19.46 8.77 -6.84
CA GLN A 361 18.25 9.31 -6.20
C GLN A 361 17.37 8.27 -5.47
N ASN A 362 18.00 7.23 -4.91
CA ASN A 362 17.34 6.06 -4.27
C ASN A 362 16.37 5.29 -5.20
N LEU A 363 16.60 5.38 -6.52
CA LEU A 363 15.84 4.67 -7.52
C LEU A 363 16.53 3.36 -7.91
N PHE A 364 15.72 2.35 -8.11
CA PHE A 364 16.12 1.03 -8.56
C PHE A 364 15.45 0.68 -9.89
N PHE A 365 16.16 -0.05 -10.73
CA PHE A 365 15.66 -0.54 -12.01
C PHE A 365 15.87 -2.05 -12.10
N PRO A 366 14.94 -2.82 -12.69
CA PRO A 366 15.08 -4.25 -12.84
C PRO A 366 16.29 -4.63 -13.71
N SER A 367 16.95 -5.72 -13.36
CA SER A 367 18.01 -6.32 -14.17
C SER A 367 17.64 -7.76 -14.54
N ALA A 368 18.45 -8.37 -15.40
CA ALA A 368 18.28 -9.78 -15.75
C ALA A 368 18.35 -10.73 -14.52
N ASN A 369 19.03 -10.30 -13.45
CA ASN A 369 19.24 -11.11 -12.23
C ASN A 369 18.28 -10.77 -11.10
N SER A 370 17.53 -9.66 -11.17
CA SER A 370 16.49 -9.32 -10.17
C SER A 370 15.19 -10.10 -10.39
N GLY A 371 14.96 -10.54 -11.60
CA GLY A 371 13.66 -11.03 -12.06
C GLY A 371 12.70 -9.88 -12.39
N THR A 372 11.50 -10.23 -12.84
CA THR A 372 10.41 -9.29 -13.10
C THR A 372 9.81 -8.80 -11.80
N ALA A 373 9.34 -7.54 -11.79
CA ALA A 373 8.60 -6.99 -10.66
C ALA A 373 7.27 -7.72 -10.47
N ASN A 374 7.02 -8.19 -9.27
CA ASN A 374 5.71 -8.69 -8.86
C ASN A 374 4.96 -7.55 -8.14
N VAL A 375 4.09 -6.86 -8.90
CA VAL A 375 3.33 -5.72 -8.42
C VAL A 375 2.00 -6.19 -7.82
N GLY A 376 1.60 -5.62 -6.69
CA GLY A 376 0.35 -5.95 -6.04
C GLY A 376 0.08 -5.08 -4.81
N ALA A 377 -1.02 -5.33 -4.12
CA ALA A 377 -1.43 -4.57 -2.95
C ALA A 377 -0.48 -4.80 -1.76
N PRO A 378 -0.27 -3.78 -0.90
CA PRO A 378 0.44 -3.93 0.36
C PRO A 378 -0.23 -4.97 1.26
N GLY A 379 0.59 -5.73 2.00
CA GLY A 379 0.10 -6.78 2.90
C GLY A 379 -0.27 -8.10 2.21
N GLU A 380 -0.16 -8.20 0.88
CA GLU A 380 -0.45 -9.43 0.14
C GLU A 380 0.83 -10.15 -0.30
N GLY A 381 0.84 -11.47 -0.20
CA GLY A 381 1.96 -12.33 -0.59
C GLY A 381 3.23 -12.03 0.24
N THR A 382 4.32 -11.64 -0.42
CA THR A 382 5.60 -11.28 0.21
C THR A 382 5.76 -9.78 0.43
N ARG A 383 4.77 -8.98 0.04
CA ARG A 383 4.82 -7.52 0.16
C ARG A 383 4.48 -7.09 1.58
N GLY A 384 5.28 -6.15 2.09
CA GLY A 384 5.06 -5.53 3.39
C GLY A 384 3.83 -4.62 3.43
N THR A 385 3.58 -4.07 4.60
CA THR A 385 2.53 -3.05 4.84
C THR A 385 3.09 -1.64 4.70
N VAL A 386 2.23 -0.64 4.63
CA VAL A 386 2.59 0.76 4.52
C VAL A 386 2.27 1.48 5.83
N TRP A 387 3.20 2.29 6.33
CA TRP A 387 2.99 3.15 7.48
C TRP A 387 2.97 4.60 7.04
N SER A 388 1.86 5.28 7.32
CA SER A 388 1.70 6.71 7.11
C SER A 388 2.33 7.50 8.26
N GLY A 389 2.94 8.64 7.96
CA GLY A 389 3.62 9.51 8.94
C GLY A 389 5.03 9.05 9.31
N TYR A 390 5.60 8.12 8.57
CA TYR A 390 6.94 7.59 8.79
C TYR A 390 7.76 7.58 7.50
N LEU A 391 9.07 7.70 7.64
CA LEU A 391 10.05 7.48 6.57
C LEU A 391 11.07 6.44 7.02
N GLU A 392 11.56 5.63 6.09
CA GLU A 392 12.64 4.68 6.32
C GLU A 392 13.98 5.42 6.29
N SER A 393 14.81 5.27 7.35
CA SER A 393 16.14 5.90 7.45
C SER A 393 17.27 4.87 7.49
#